data_55321c75aa872302b17f2fbf2cee9a20
#
_entry.id   55321c75aa872302b17f2fbf2cee9a20
#
_cell.length_a   1.000
_cell.length_b   1.000
_cell.length_c   1.000
_cell.angle_alpha   90.00
_cell.angle_beta   90.00
_cell.angle_gamma   90.00
#
_symmetry.space_group_name_H-M   'P 1'
#
loop_
_entity.id
_entity.type
_entity.pdbx_description
1 polymer ?
#
loop_
_entity_poly.entity_id
_entity_poly.type
_entity_poly.pdbx_seq_one_letter_code
_entity_poly.pdbx_strand_id
1 'polypeptide(L)'
;MHIRKNDQVLVIAGNEKGKTGKVLKVFPDTQRVIVEGVNFRKRHTKATQNNPQGGIIEREMAIHVSNVMVVDPRTGEASRTRKTEVTGTDGRRQRVRVSTKSGEMVGGEA
;
A
#
# COMPACT_ATOMS: atom_id res chain seq x y z
N MET A 1 -2.56 -11.21 -2.62
CA MET A 1 -2.72 -9.75 -2.79
C MET A 1 -1.52 -9.18 -3.53
N HIS A 2 -1.74 -8.34 -4.51
CA HIS A 2 -0.67 -7.77 -5.34
C HIS A 2 0.01 -6.53 -4.72
N ILE A 3 -0.51 -6.03 -3.61
CA ILE A 3 0.05 -4.91 -2.86
C ILE A 3 0.78 -5.44 -1.62
N ARG A 4 1.93 -4.87 -1.31
CA ARG A 4 2.73 -5.23 -0.14
C ARG A 4 3.05 -4.01 0.69
N LYS A 5 3.39 -4.24 1.95
CA LYS A 5 3.89 -3.20 2.86
C LYS A 5 5.10 -2.49 2.22
N ASN A 6 5.15 -1.19 2.38
CA ASN A 6 6.15 -0.26 1.83
C ASN A 6 6.01 0.04 0.34
N ASP A 7 5.01 -0.51 -0.35
CA ASP A 7 4.74 -0.13 -1.73
C ASP A 7 4.28 1.32 -1.80
N GLN A 8 4.72 2.02 -2.84
CA GLN A 8 4.17 3.33 -3.19
C GLN A 8 2.93 3.09 -4.06
N VAL A 9 1.80 3.66 -3.66
CA VAL A 9 0.53 3.44 -4.34
C VAL A 9 -0.18 4.76 -4.63
N LEU A 10 -1.03 4.75 -5.65
CA LEU A 10 -1.95 5.84 -6.00
C LEU A 10 -3.37 5.38 -5.72
N VAL A 11 -4.15 6.21 -5.04
CA VAL A 11 -5.57 5.96 -4.83
C VAL A 11 -6.33 6.33 -6.10
N ILE A 12 -7.06 5.35 -6.66
CA ILE A 12 -7.73 5.51 -7.96
C ILE A 12 -9.24 5.70 -7.85
N ALA A 13 -9.82 5.50 -6.67
CA ALA A 13 -11.26 5.62 -6.48
C ALA A 13 -11.59 6.07 -5.07
N GLY A 14 -12.78 6.62 -4.88
CA GLY A 14 -13.28 7.09 -3.59
C GLY A 14 -12.93 8.54 -3.30
N ASN A 15 -13.15 8.95 -2.05
CA ASN A 15 -12.96 10.34 -1.63
C ASN A 15 -11.50 10.80 -1.68
N GLU A 16 -10.58 9.87 -1.64
CA GLU A 16 -9.14 10.15 -1.60
C GLU A 16 -8.46 10.01 -2.97
N LYS A 17 -9.24 9.88 -4.03
CA LYS A 17 -8.73 9.71 -5.40
C LYS A 17 -7.69 10.75 -5.73
N GLY A 18 -6.57 10.30 -6.29
CA GLY A 18 -5.46 11.16 -6.70
C GLY A 18 -4.36 11.29 -5.66
N LYS A 19 -4.56 10.83 -4.44
CA LYS A 19 -3.51 10.85 -3.42
C LYS A 19 -2.57 9.66 -3.60
N THR A 20 -1.30 9.90 -3.31
CA THR A 20 -0.28 8.86 -3.30
C THR A 20 0.26 8.70 -1.89
N GLY A 21 0.77 7.52 -1.60
CA GLY A 21 1.38 7.28 -0.31
C GLY A 21 1.98 5.90 -0.23
N LYS A 22 2.67 5.66 0.87
CA LYS A 22 3.33 4.40 1.16
C LYS A 22 2.38 3.49 1.94
N VAL A 23 2.32 2.23 1.58
CA VAL A 23 1.52 1.24 2.32
C VAL A 23 2.18 0.95 3.66
N LEU A 24 1.46 1.24 4.73
CA LEU A 24 1.92 1.03 6.11
C LEU A 24 1.58 -0.36 6.62
N LYS A 25 0.41 -0.88 6.22
CA LYS A 25 -0.09 -2.17 6.68
C LYS A 25 -0.96 -2.83 5.63
N VAL A 26 -0.93 -4.15 5.60
CA VAL A 26 -1.73 -4.96 4.66
C VAL A 26 -2.55 -5.96 5.47
N PHE A 27 -3.84 -6.07 5.14
CA PHE A 27 -4.76 -7.02 5.74
C PHE A 27 -5.29 -7.96 4.66
N PRO A 28 -4.59 -9.08 4.39
CA PRO A 28 -4.98 -9.97 3.28
C PRO A 28 -6.37 -10.58 3.44
N ASP A 29 -6.77 -10.85 4.67
CA ASP A 29 -8.07 -11.50 4.95
C ASP A 29 -9.25 -10.65 4.50
N THR A 30 -9.15 -9.34 4.68
CA THR A 30 -10.20 -8.39 4.29
C THR A 30 -9.92 -7.68 2.98
N GLN A 31 -8.77 -7.94 2.35
CA GLN A 31 -8.33 -7.27 1.12
C GLN A 31 -8.25 -5.76 1.30
N ARG A 32 -7.70 -5.32 2.42
CA ARG A 32 -7.57 -3.90 2.76
C ARG A 32 -6.13 -3.53 3.06
N VAL A 33 -5.82 -2.25 2.87
CA VAL A 33 -4.50 -1.70 3.14
C VAL A 33 -4.63 -0.34 3.83
N ILE A 34 -3.65 0.00 4.65
CA ILE A 34 -3.52 1.34 5.23
C ILE A 34 -2.40 2.05 4.49
N VAL A 35 -2.72 3.22 3.94
CA VAL A 35 -1.79 4.05 3.18
C VAL A 35 -1.50 5.32 3.97
N GLU A 36 -0.23 5.66 4.08
CA GLU A 36 0.22 6.85 4.81
C GLU A 36 -0.41 8.11 4.23
N GLY A 37 -1.00 8.91 5.11
CA GLY A 37 -1.62 10.19 4.74
C GLY A 37 -2.97 10.09 4.02
N VAL A 38 -3.53 8.89 3.92
CA VAL A 38 -4.76 8.64 3.17
C VAL A 38 -5.85 8.09 4.09
N ASN A 39 -7.09 8.52 3.84
CA ASN A 39 -8.28 8.03 4.52
C ASN A 39 -8.23 8.25 6.04
N PHE A 40 -7.85 9.45 6.44
CA PHE A 40 -7.92 9.83 7.85
C PHE A 40 -9.37 9.84 8.33
N ARG A 41 -9.58 9.25 9.51
CA ARG A 41 -10.88 9.27 10.19
C ARG A 41 -10.70 9.77 11.61
N LYS A 42 -11.63 10.60 12.02
CA LYS A 42 -11.70 11.06 13.41
C LYS A 42 -12.45 10.01 14.23
N ARG A 43 -11.85 9.61 15.34
CA ARG A 43 -12.48 8.69 16.28
C ARG A 43 -12.59 9.33 17.64
N HIS A 44 -13.77 9.21 18.23
CA HIS A 44 -13.97 9.54 19.64
C HIS A 44 -13.41 8.41 20.49
N THR A 45 -12.46 8.73 21.34
CA THR A 45 -11.81 7.78 22.23
C THR A 45 -12.31 8.01 23.64
N LYS A 46 -12.82 6.94 24.28
CA LYS A 46 -13.21 6.99 25.69
C LYS A 46 -11.96 7.09 26.57
N ALA A 47 -12.11 7.75 27.73
CA ALA A 47 -11.04 7.79 28.70
C ALA A 47 -10.65 6.38 29.14
N THR A 48 -9.35 6.08 29.13
CA THR A 48 -8.77 4.80 29.54
C THR A 48 -7.51 5.09 30.34
N GLN A 49 -6.89 4.02 30.89
CA GLN A 49 -5.60 4.16 31.55
C GLN A 49 -4.50 4.72 30.63
N ASN A 50 -4.54 4.35 29.35
CA ASN A 50 -3.56 4.82 28.37
C ASN A 50 -3.93 6.21 27.80
N ASN A 51 -5.19 6.60 27.90
CA ASN A 51 -5.66 7.89 27.43
C ASN A 51 -6.76 8.39 28.37
N PRO A 52 -6.39 8.84 29.58
CA PRO A 52 -7.34 9.16 30.62
C PRO A 52 -8.28 10.34 30.31
N GLN A 53 -7.89 11.18 29.37
CA GLN A 53 -8.73 12.33 28.98
C GLN A 53 -9.70 11.98 27.85
N GLY A 54 -9.47 10.87 27.13
CA GLY A 54 -10.23 10.56 25.93
C GLY A 54 -9.99 11.60 24.85
N GLY A 55 -10.94 11.70 23.92
CA GLY A 55 -10.90 12.75 22.90
C GLY A 55 -11.11 12.24 21.49
N ILE A 56 -10.74 13.09 20.51
CA ILE A 56 -10.83 12.79 19.08
C ILE A 56 -9.43 12.52 18.56
N ILE A 57 -9.25 11.35 17.96
CA ILE A 57 -7.97 10.94 17.39
C ILE A 57 -8.16 10.76 15.87
N GLU A 58 -7.27 11.37 15.09
CA GLU A 58 -7.21 11.14 13.65
C GLU A 58 -6.25 9.99 13.36
N ARG A 59 -6.73 8.99 12.62
CA ARG A 59 -5.91 7.85 12.20
C ARG A 59 -6.22 7.50 10.77
N GLU A 60 -5.20 6.99 10.06
CA GLU A 60 -5.39 6.39 8.76
C GLU A 60 -6.18 5.10 8.91
N MET A 61 -7.25 5.00 8.14
CA MET A 61 -8.10 3.81 8.13
C MET A 61 -7.83 2.98 6.88
N ALA A 62 -8.07 1.68 6.99
CA ALA A 62 -7.89 0.77 5.87
C ALA A 62 -8.85 1.08 4.73
N ILE A 63 -8.34 0.99 3.50
CA ILE A 63 -9.12 1.08 2.27
C ILE A 63 -9.00 -0.23 1.50
N HIS A 64 -10.03 -0.54 0.68
CA HIS A 64 -10.02 -1.75 -0.10
C HIS A 64 -8.91 -1.72 -1.15
N VAL A 65 -8.26 -2.85 -1.37
CA VAL A 65 -7.12 -2.93 -2.28
C VAL A 65 -7.49 -2.59 -3.74
N SER A 66 -8.75 -2.80 -4.13
CA SER A 66 -9.22 -2.43 -5.47
C SER A 66 -9.21 -0.92 -5.73
N ASN A 67 -9.11 -0.10 -4.68
CA ASN A 67 -9.10 1.35 -4.79
C ASN A 67 -7.70 1.93 -4.93
N VAL A 68 -6.68 1.11 -4.99
CA VAL A 68 -5.29 1.55 -5.12
C VAL A 68 -4.58 0.80 -6.24
N MET A 69 -3.58 1.45 -6.82
CA MET A 69 -2.66 0.83 -7.77
C MET A 69 -1.23 1.16 -7.38
N VAL A 70 -0.33 0.21 -7.65
CA VAL A 70 1.10 0.44 -7.43
C VAL A 70 1.59 1.54 -8.37
N VAL A 71 2.46 2.40 -7.85
CA VAL A 71 3.13 3.41 -8.65
C VAL A 71 4.36 2.78 -9.31
N ASP A 72 4.48 2.94 -10.63
CA ASP A 72 5.64 2.47 -11.38
C ASP A 72 6.88 3.24 -10.90
N PRO A 73 7.94 2.53 -10.45
CA PRO A 73 9.11 3.21 -9.89
C PRO A 73 9.89 4.02 -10.91
N ARG A 74 9.73 3.73 -12.21
CA ARG A 74 10.44 4.44 -13.26
C ARG A 74 9.66 5.64 -13.78
N THR A 75 8.35 5.47 -14.02
CA THR A 75 7.52 6.50 -14.65
C THR A 75 6.79 7.38 -13.64
N GLY A 76 6.62 6.91 -12.39
CA GLY A 76 5.83 7.59 -11.38
C GLY A 76 4.33 7.48 -11.60
N GLU A 77 3.87 6.70 -12.57
CA GLU A 77 2.46 6.54 -12.89
C GLU A 77 1.90 5.26 -12.27
N ALA A 78 0.59 5.25 -12.06
CA ALA A 78 -0.09 4.05 -11.59
C ALA A 78 0.02 2.94 -12.62
N SER A 79 0.33 1.74 -12.19
CA SER A 79 0.56 0.60 -13.05
C SER A 79 0.03 -0.67 -12.42
N ARG A 80 -0.33 -1.63 -13.25
CA ARG A 80 -0.55 -3.00 -12.83
C ARG A 80 0.79 -3.70 -12.64
N THR A 81 0.78 -4.78 -11.88
CA THR A 81 1.96 -5.61 -11.68
C THR A 81 1.71 -7.00 -12.23
N ARG A 82 2.78 -7.65 -12.63
CA ARG A 82 2.77 -9.07 -12.97
C ARG A 82 3.93 -9.74 -12.25
N LYS A 83 3.81 -11.04 -12.04
CA LYS A 83 4.90 -11.84 -11.47
C LYS A 83 5.76 -12.38 -12.58
N THR A 84 7.06 -12.31 -12.39
CA THR A 84 8.03 -12.91 -13.30
C THR A 84 9.11 -13.60 -12.49
N GLU A 85 9.87 -14.48 -13.13
CA GLU A 85 11.00 -15.14 -12.50
C GLU A 85 12.29 -14.44 -12.88
N VAL A 86 13.15 -14.25 -11.90
CA VAL A 86 14.51 -13.78 -12.13
C VAL A 86 15.49 -14.73 -11.46
N THR A 87 16.70 -14.81 -11.99
CA THR A 87 17.77 -15.59 -11.37
C THR A 87 18.57 -14.67 -10.46
N GLY A 88 18.61 -15.00 -9.18
CA GLY A 88 19.38 -14.26 -8.19
C GLY A 88 20.88 -14.51 -8.34
N THR A 89 21.66 -13.75 -7.59
CA THR A 89 23.14 -13.89 -7.60
C THR A 89 23.61 -15.25 -7.07
N ASP A 90 22.76 -15.93 -6.30
CA ASP A 90 23.03 -17.27 -5.78
C ASP A 90 22.63 -18.39 -6.77
N GLY A 91 22.16 -18.04 -7.96
CA GLY A 91 21.70 -18.99 -8.98
C GLY A 91 20.27 -19.48 -8.78
N ARG A 92 19.59 -19.07 -7.73
CA ARG A 92 18.22 -19.47 -7.45
C ARG A 92 17.22 -18.61 -8.20
N ARG A 93 16.15 -19.24 -8.68
CA ARG A 93 15.04 -18.52 -9.29
C ARG A 93 14.15 -17.93 -8.20
N GLN A 94 13.77 -16.69 -8.41
CA GLN A 94 12.87 -15.98 -7.50
C GLN A 94 11.75 -15.35 -8.29
N ARG A 95 10.55 -15.31 -7.70
CA ARG A 95 9.42 -14.59 -8.26
C ARG A 95 9.43 -13.17 -7.74
N VAL A 96 9.39 -12.23 -8.67
CA VAL A 96 9.31 -10.81 -8.35
C VAL A 96 8.12 -10.19 -9.04
N ARG A 97 7.66 -9.07 -8.48
CA ARG A 97 6.63 -8.25 -9.11
C ARG A 97 7.30 -7.23 -10.00
N VAL A 98 6.79 -7.07 -11.21
CA VAL A 98 7.25 -6.02 -12.12
C VAL A 98 6.07 -5.19 -12.57
N SER A 99 6.33 -3.90 -12.83
CA SER A 99 5.35 -3.02 -13.43
C SER A 99 5.12 -3.42 -14.89
N THR A 100 3.87 -3.47 -15.32
CA THR A 100 3.55 -3.77 -16.72
C THR A 100 3.88 -2.60 -17.66
N LYS A 101 4.04 -1.39 -17.12
CA LYS A 101 4.37 -0.21 -17.93
C LYS A 101 5.84 -0.14 -18.29
N SER A 102 6.74 -0.38 -17.34
CA SER A 102 8.17 -0.21 -17.56
C SER A 102 8.94 -1.51 -17.48
N GLY A 103 8.37 -2.56 -16.92
CA GLY A 103 9.08 -3.80 -16.63
C GLY A 103 9.99 -3.73 -15.41
N GLU A 104 10.02 -2.59 -14.71
CA GLU A 104 10.84 -2.43 -13.52
C GLU A 104 10.30 -3.22 -12.34
N MET A 105 11.19 -3.72 -11.52
CA MET A 105 10.84 -4.45 -10.31
C MET A 105 10.14 -3.53 -9.31
N VAL A 106 9.03 -4.02 -8.75
CA VAL A 106 8.26 -3.31 -7.73
C VAL A 106 8.56 -3.93 -6.38
N GLY A 107 8.79 -3.08 -5.38
CA GLY A 107 9.11 -3.54 -4.03
C GLY A 107 10.57 -3.91 -3.81
N GLY A 108 11.40 -3.77 -4.79
CA GLY A 108 12.85 -3.71 -4.70
C GLY A 108 13.59 -4.99 -4.39
N GLU A 109 13.01 -5.94 -3.73
CA GLU A 109 13.74 -7.11 -3.29
C GLU A 109 13.38 -8.35 -4.07
N ALA A 110 14.37 -8.96 -4.63
CA ALA A 110 14.23 -10.29 -5.20
C ALA A 110 14.35 -11.36 -4.12
#